data_8a77021d958ac2c5d7fa76f0e7024ca4
#
_entry.id   8a77021d958ac2c5d7fa76f0e7024ca4
#
_cell.length_a   1.000
_cell.length_b   1.000
_cell.length_c   1.000
_cell.angle_alpha   90.00
_cell.angle_beta   90.00
_cell.angle_gamma   90.00
#
_symmetry.space_group_name_H-M   'P 1'
#
loop_
_entity.id
_entity.type
_entity.pdbx_description
1 polymer ?
#
loop_
_entity_poly.entity_id
_entity_poly.type
_entity_poly.pdbx_seq_one_letter_code
_entity_poly.pdbx_strand_id
1 'polypeptide(L)'
;DSASVERTLGVKARPFSALAGFVDSLASASPAPTFYTLADFGDADFAAQDSLTRGRSFMKSIAGRHAGLTIKDAHDIVDQLRAKKSPAELALLRKAGEISAEGHRAAMIAPEPAHEYELQAVVEYTFARLGGERPAYGSIVGAGANGTQLHYMKDRAPAKPGDLVVIDAATQYEGYAADVTRTIPVSGTYTDDQKKIYQIVRDAQAAAERNSKPGMSAKAA
;
A
#
# COMPACT_ATOMS: atom_id res chain seq x y z
N ASP A 1 12.24 25.12 -0.62
CA ASP A 1 13.18 25.50 -1.67
C ASP A 1 14.33 24.49 -1.77
N SER A 2 15.14 24.54 -2.85
CA SER A 2 16.22 23.58 -3.08
C SER A 2 17.25 23.58 -1.96
N ALA A 3 17.59 24.73 -1.40
CA ALA A 3 18.56 24.84 -0.32
C ALA A 3 18.08 24.16 0.97
N SER A 4 16.77 24.20 1.25
CA SER A 4 16.18 23.49 2.38
C SER A 4 16.28 21.96 2.18
N VAL A 5 15.96 21.47 0.99
CA VAL A 5 16.05 20.04 0.66
C VAL A 5 17.50 19.55 0.75
N GLU A 6 18.45 20.33 0.24
CA GLU A 6 19.88 20.00 0.33
C GLU A 6 20.36 19.87 1.77
N ARG A 7 19.95 20.80 2.65
CA ARG A 7 20.31 20.73 4.08
C ARG A 7 19.67 19.53 4.79
N THR A 8 18.44 19.21 4.45
CA THR A 8 17.68 18.14 5.13
C THR A 8 18.10 16.75 4.66
N LEU A 9 18.31 16.57 3.36
CA LEU A 9 18.55 15.26 2.77
C LEU A 9 20.03 15.01 2.39
N GLY A 10 20.89 16.01 2.47
CA GLY A 10 22.31 15.88 2.11
C GLY A 10 22.56 15.60 0.62
N VAL A 11 21.60 15.91 -0.24
CA VAL A 11 21.67 15.71 -1.69
C VAL A 11 21.51 17.02 -2.44
N LYS A 12 22.11 17.15 -3.63
CA LYS A 12 21.88 18.33 -4.47
C LYS A 12 20.44 18.36 -4.96
N ALA A 13 19.77 19.48 -4.82
CA ALA A 13 18.40 19.69 -5.24
C ALA A 13 18.29 20.77 -6.32
N ARG A 14 17.37 20.58 -7.23
CA ARG A 14 17.03 21.54 -8.29
C ARG A 14 15.51 21.73 -8.35
N PRO A 15 15.03 22.90 -8.77
CA PRO A 15 13.61 23.08 -8.98
C PRO A 15 13.10 22.13 -10.07
N PHE A 16 11.88 21.62 -9.93
CA PHE A 16 11.30 20.67 -10.88
C PHE A 16 11.25 21.22 -12.32
N SER A 17 11.12 22.54 -12.49
CA SER A 17 11.18 23.20 -13.79
C SER A 17 12.51 22.99 -14.54
N ALA A 18 13.59 22.67 -13.83
CA ALA A 18 14.89 22.38 -14.43
C ALA A 18 15.03 20.93 -14.94
N LEU A 19 14.06 20.04 -14.63
CA LEU A 19 14.18 18.61 -14.94
C LEU A 19 14.33 18.33 -16.43
N ALA A 20 13.50 18.95 -17.27
CA ALA A 20 13.55 18.72 -18.71
C ALA A 20 14.93 19.09 -19.32
N GLY A 21 15.42 20.30 -19.03
CA GLY A 21 16.73 20.74 -19.51
C GLY A 21 17.89 19.92 -18.95
N PHE A 22 17.78 19.45 -17.71
CA PHE A 22 18.78 18.58 -17.11
C PHE A 22 18.83 17.21 -17.82
N VAL A 23 17.68 16.60 -18.08
CA VAL A 23 17.57 15.33 -18.81
C VAL A 23 18.07 15.48 -20.24
N ASP A 24 17.68 16.58 -20.93
CA ASP A 24 18.16 16.85 -22.28
C ASP A 24 19.69 17.03 -22.34
N SER A 25 20.28 17.71 -21.35
CA SER A 25 21.74 17.84 -21.22
C SER A 25 22.44 16.49 -21.05
N LEU A 26 21.89 15.59 -20.23
CA LEU A 26 22.44 14.25 -20.03
C LEU A 26 22.28 13.39 -21.29
N ALA A 27 21.11 13.43 -21.92
CA ALA A 27 20.82 12.66 -23.13
C ALA A 27 21.68 13.07 -24.33
N SER A 28 22.14 14.30 -24.34
CA SER A 28 23.06 14.85 -25.40
C SER A 28 24.55 14.60 -25.10
N ALA A 29 24.90 13.99 -23.98
CA ALA A 29 26.29 13.67 -23.66
C ALA A 29 26.84 12.59 -24.59
N SER A 30 28.14 12.55 -24.77
CA SER A 30 28.82 11.53 -25.59
C SER A 30 29.89 10.80 -24.75
N PRO A 31 29.79 9.48 -24.57
CA PRO A 31 28.66 8.64 -24.98
C PRO A 31 27.36 8.96 -24.20
N ALA A 32 26.21 8.77 -24.84
CA ALA A 32 24.94 8.96 -24.18
C ALA A 32 24.72 7.92 -23.04
N PRO A 33 24.30 8.34 -21.85
CA PRO A 33 24.08 7.42 -20.75
C PRO A 33 22.82 6.56 -20.97
N THR A 34 22.77 5.41 -20.32
CA THR A 34 21.53 4.65 -20.18
C THR A 34 20.70 5.26 -19.05
N PHE A 35 19.41 5.56 -19.32
CA PHE A 35 18.48 6.02 -18.32
C PHE A 35 17.76 4.83 -17.71
N TYR A 36 17.67 4.78 -16.39
CA TYR A 36 16.87 3.83 -15.65
C TYR A 36 15.68 4.56 -15.02
N THR A 37 14.49 4.04 -15.16
CA THR A 37 13.25 4.66 -14.66
C THR A 37 12.28 3.60 -14.14
N LEU A 38 11.48 3.98 -13.14
CA LEU A 38 10.38 3.18 -12.58
C LEU A 38 9.07 3.36 -13.39
N ALA A 39 9.15 3.61 -14.68
CA ALA A 39 7.96 3.66 -15.49
C ALA A 39 7.37 2.26 -15.65
N ASP A 40 6.04 2.18 -15.67
CA ASP A 40 5.25 0.95 -15.73
C ASP A 40 5.49 0.15 -17.03
N PHE A 41 6.62 -0.50 -17.12
CA PHE A 41 7.03 -1.28 -18.29
C PHE A 41 6.25 -2.59 -18.42
N GLY A 42 5.79 -3.15 -17.28
CA GLY A 42 5.20 -4.48 -17.20
C GLY A 42 3.68 -4.55 -17.36
N ASP A 43 2.98 -3.41 -17.27
CA ASP A 43 1.52 -3.39 -17.33
C ASP A 43 0.98 -3.41 -18.75
N ALA A 44 1.04 -4.59 -19.38
CA ALA A 44 0.39 -4.81 -20.68
C ALA A 44 -1.14 -4.58 -20.62
N ASP A 45 -1.76 -4.85 -19.46
CA ASP A 45 -3.20 -4.65 -19.27
C ASP A 45 -3.60 -3.17 -19.22
N PHE A 46 -2.70 -2.28 -18.81
CA PHE A 46 -2.91 -0.83 -18.88
C PHE A 46 -2.61 -0.25 -20.27
N ALA A 47 -1.99 -1.01 -21.17
CA ALA A 47 -1.74 -0.54 -22.53
C ALA A 47 -3.03 -0.33 -23.33
N ALA A 48 -4.15 -0.89 -22.89
CA ALA A 48 -5.47 -0.70 -23.47
C ALA A 48 -6.18 0.59 -23.00
N GLN A 49 -5.61 1.33 -22.04
CA GLN A 49 -6.17 2.60 -21.60
C GLN A 49 -5.59 3.75 -22.44
N ASP A 50 -6.46 4.65 -22.89
CA ASP A 50 -6.09 5.81 -23.71
C ASP A 50 -5.17 6.82 -23.01
N SER A 51 -4.99 6.73 -21.69
CA SER A 51 -4.13 7.60 -20.91
C SER A 51 -2.81 6.94 -20.55
N LEU A 52 -1.71 7.49 -21.04
CA LEU A 52 -0.36 7.10 -20.58
C LEU A 52 -0.15 7.53 -19.13
N THR A 53 0.46 6.67 -18.31
CA THR A 53 0.93 7.08 -16.98
C THR A 53 1.94 8.23 -17.10
N ARG A 54 2.14 8.99 -16.02
CA ARG A 54 3.12 10.10 -16.02
C ARG A 54 4.53 9.64 -16.40
N GLY A 55 4.94 8.46 -15.90
CA GLY A 55 6.22 7.86 -16.22
C GLY A 55 6.36 7.51 -17.71
N ARG A 56 5.35 6.86 -18.29
CA ARG A 56 5.33 6.54 -19.73
C ARG A 56 5.31 7.80 -20.61
N SER A 57 4.50 8.79 -20.24
CA SER A 57 4.46 10.07 -20.95
C SER A 57 5.81 10.78 -20.94
N PHE A 58 6.48 10.78 -19.78
CA PHE A 58 7.82 11.34 -19.64
C PHE A 58 8.84 10.61 -20.50
N MET A 59 8.88 9.28 -20.46
CA MET A 59 9.77 8.48 -21.30
C MET A 59 9.53 8.70 -22.79
N LYS A 60 8.27 8.70 -23.22
CA LYS A 60 7.91 8.94 -24.62
C LYS A 60 8.39 10.33 -25.09
N SER A 61 8.24 11.33 -24.21
CA SER A 61 8.72 12.68 -24.49
C SER A 61 10.24 12.75 -24.64
N ILE A 62 11.01 12.07 -23.80
CA ILE A 62 12.47 12.04 -23.88
C ILE A 62 12.93 11.26 -25.12
N ALA A 63 12.42 10.05 -25.32
CA ALA A 63 12.75 9.21 -26.46
C ALA A 63 12.45 9.88 -27.82
N GLY A 64 11.37 10.66 -27.87
CA GLY A 64 10.99 11.42 -29.05
C GLY A 64 11.95 12.59 -29.39
N ARG A 65 12.66 13.13 -28.39
CA ARG A 65 13.63 14.21 -28.57
C ARG A 65 15.07 13.72 -28.80
N HIS A 66 15.39 12.53 -28.33
CA HIS A 66 16.75 11.99 -28.34
C HIS A 66 16.78 10.61 -29.00
N ALA A 67 16.94 10.57 -30.30
CA ALA A 67 17.06 9.33 -31.06
C ALA A 67 18.28 8.53 -30.60
N GLY A 68 18.09 7.24 -30.31
CA GLY A 68 19.16 6.36 -29.83
C GLY A 68 19.39 6.34 -28.32
N LEU A 69 18.60 7.10 -27.56
CA LEU A 69 18.65 7.02 -26.09
C LEU A 69 18.17 5.64 -25.60
N THR A 70 18.98 5.00 -24.76
CA THR A 70 18.61 3.75 -24.11
C THR A 70 17.89 4.03 -22.81
N ILE A 71 16.65 3.57 -22.70
CA ILE A 71 15.84 3.63 -21.46
C ILE A 71 15.58 2.21 -20.98
N LYS A 72 15.87 1.93 -19.72
CA LYS A 72 15.70 0.63 -19.08
C LYS A 72 14.81 0.73 -17.85
N ASP A 73 14.18 -0.39 -17.52
CA ASP A 73 13.42 -0.56 -16.29
C ASP A 73 14.34 -0.58 -15.05
N ALA A 74 13.98 0.18 -14.04
CA ALA A 74 14.67 0.22 -12.76
C ALA A 74 14.03 -0.64 -11.68
N HIS A 75 12.88 -1.30 -11.95
CA HIS A 75 12.14 -2.04 -10.93
C HIS A 75 12.99 -3.13 -10.26
N ASP A 76 13.66 -3.98 -11.03
CA ASP A 76 14.50 -5.04 -10.47
C ASP A 76 15.56 -4.51 -9.51
N ILE A 77 16.17 -3.37 -9.84
CA ILE A 77 17.21 -2.74 -9.01
C ILE A 77 16.59 -2.22 -7.70
N VAL A 78 15.49 -1.51 -7.82
CA VAL A 78 14.80 -0.90 -6.66
C VAL A 78 14.17 -1.98 -5.79
N ASP A 79 13.56 -3.01 -6.38
CA ASP A 79 12.93 -4.11 -5.64
C ASP A 79 13.95 -4.92 -4.85
N GLN A 80 15.14 -5.16 -5.38
CA GLN A 80 16.24 -5.79 -4.63
C GLN A 80 16.66 -4.96 -3.41
N LEU A 81 16.75 -3.63 -3.57
CA LEU A 81 17.05 -2.71 -2.46
C LEU A 81 15.95 -2.71 -1.40
N ARG A 82 14.69 -2.80 -1.81
CA ARG A 82 13.50 -2.80 -0.94
C ARG A 82 13.19 -4.15 -0.32
N ALA A 83 13.64 -5.25 -0.92
CA ALA A 83 13.32 -6.61 -0.46
C ALA A 83 13.81 -6.87 0.96
N LYS A 84 15.03 -6.42 1.29
CA LYS A 84 15.63 -6.60 2.62
C LYS A 84 15.55 -5.30 3.41
N LYS A 85 14.70 -5.27 4.42
CA LYS A 85 14.50 -4.10 5.28
C LYS A 85 15.63 -3.97 6.30
N SER A 86 16.12 -2.75 6.48
CA SER A 86 17.04 -2.39 7.55
C SER A 86 16.35 -2.41 8.92
N PRO A 87 17.10 -2.41 10.04
CA PRO A 87 16.50 -2.30 11.37
C PRO A 87 15.65 -1.03 11.57
N ALA A 88 16.02 0.09 10.96
CA ALA A 88 15.26 1.33 11.01
C ALA A 88 13.91 1.19 10.27
N GLU A 89 13.91 0.62 9.07
CA GLU A 89 12.68 0.34 8.31
C GLU A 89 11.75 -0.63 9.06
N LEU A 90 12.30 -1.66 9.69
CA LEU A 90 11.52 -2.59 10.51
C LEU A 90 10.88 -1.90 11.72
N ALA A 91 11.53 -0.89 12.31
CA ALA A 91 10.95 -0.11 13.40
C ALA A 91 9.74 0.72 12.91
N LEU A 92 9.82 1.32 11.72
CA LEU A 92 8.71 2.06 11.12
C LEU A 92 7.54 1.14 10.74
N LEU A 93 7.83 -0.02 10.15
CA LEU A 93 6.81 -1.03 9.84
C LEU A 93 6.08 -1.53 11.11
N ARG A 94 6.82 -1.77 12.20
CA ARG A 94 6.21 -2.13 13.48
C ARG A 94 5.31 -1.03 14.01
N LYS A 95 5.76 0.22 13.92
CA LYS A 95 4.95 1.36 14.36
C LYS A 95 3.68 1.50 13.55
N ALA A 96 3.74 1.36 12.23
CA ALA A 96 2.56 1.33 11.38
C ALA A 96 1.60 0.18 11.77
N GLY A 97 2.15 -1.01 12.04
CA GLY A 97 1.38 -2.17 12.50
C GLY A 97 0.72 -1.97 13.87
N GLU A 98 1.43 -1.36 14.83
CA GLU A 98 0.89 -1.02 16.15
C GLU A 98 -0.29 -0.05 16.06
N ILE A 99 -0.14 1.03 15.30
CA ILE A 99 -1.21 2.01 15.09
C ILE A 99 -2.40 1.35 14.41
N SER A 100 -2.15 0.51 13.39
CA SER A 100 -3.20 -0.22 12.68
C SER A 100 -3.96 -1.17 13.61
N ALA A 101 -3.26 -1.90 14.46
CA ALA A 101 -3.88 -2.79 15.44
C ALA A 101 -4.78 -2.04 16.44
N GLU A 102 -4.39 -0.84 16.87
CA GLU A 102 -5.24 0.00 17.73
C GLU A 102 -6.51 0.48 17.02
N GLY A 103 -6.44 0.80 15.72
CA GLY A 103 -7.63 1.11 14.92
C GLY A 103 -8.62 -0.06 14.89
N HIS A 104 -8.13 -1.27 14.66
CA HIS A 104 -8.96 -2.48 14.70
C HIS A 104 -9.53 -2.75 16.10
N ARG A 105 -8.76 -2.53 17.17
CA ARG A 105 -9.27 -2.64 18.54
C ARG A 105 -10.37 -1.63 18.82
N ALA A 106 -10.21 -0.40 18.34
CA ALA A 106 -11.24 0.63 18.48
C ALA A 106 -12.55 0.22 17.78
N ALA A 107 -12.47 -0.39 16.58
CA ALA A 107 -13.63 -0.92 15.89
C ALA A 107 -14.30 -2.07 16.67
N MET A 108 -13.53 -2.96 17.31
CA MET A 108 -14.05 -4.08 18.09
C MET A 108 -14.83 -3.67 19.33
N ILE A 109 -14.51 -2.51 19.91
CA ILE A 109 -15.15 -1.98 21.12
C ILE A 109 -16.14 -0.85 20.82
N ALA A 110 -16.30 -0.48 19.56
CA ALA A 110 -17.27 0.53 19.14
C ALA A 110 -18.70 0.04 19.47
N PRO A 111 -19.62 0.96 19.78
CA PRO A 111 -21.05 0.62 19.86
C PRO A 111 -21.50 -0.05 18.56
N GLU A 112 -22.56 -0.87 18.64
CA GLU A 112 -23.11 -1.55 17.46
C GLU A 112 -23.25 -0.57 16.28
N PRO A 113 -22.49 -0.74 15.18
CA PRO A 113 -22.53 0.19 14.07
C PRO A 113 -23.84 -0.01 13.30
N ALA A 114 -24.45 1.09 12.89
CA ALA A 114 -25.60 1.05 11.99
C ALA A 114 -25.16 0.86 10.53
N HIS A 115 -23.97 1.36 10.16
CA HIS A 115 -23.44 1.31 8.81
C HIS A 115 -21.93 1.08 8.78
N GLU A 116 -21.45 0.56 7.65
CA GLU A 116 -20.02 0.27 7.40
C GLU A 116 -19.11 1.49 7.60
N TYR A 117 -19.53 2.67 7.12
CA TYR A 117 -18.74 3.91 7.24
C TYR A 117 -18.52 4.37 8.69
N GLU A 118 -19.33 3.93 9.62
CA GLU A 118 -19.14 4.27 11.03
C GLU A 118 -17.92 3.56 11.60
N LEU A 119 -17.73 2.27 11.25
CA LEU A 119 -16.52 1.53 11.59
C LEU A 119 -15.30 2.09 10.87
N GLN A 120 -15.43 2.43 9.58
CA GLN A 120 -14.38 3.10 8.82
C GLN A 120 -13.92 4.37 9.54
N ALA A 121 -14.86 5.23 9.93
CA ALA A 121 -14.54 6.47 10.63
C ALA A 121 -13.81 6.25 11.97
N VAL A 122 -14.22 5.24 12.75
CA VAL A 122 -13.56 4.87 14.02
C VAL A 122 -12.12 4.42 13.78
N VAL A 123 -11.91 3.58 12.80
CA VAL A 123 -10.57 3.05 12.46
C VAL A 123 -9.65 4.18 11.98
N GLU A 124 -10.09 4.97 11.01
CA GLU A 124 -9.28 6.04 10.42
C GLU A 124 -9.02 7.20 11.40
N TYR A 125 -10.02 7.57 12.22
CA TYR A 125 -9.82 8.51 13.32
C TYR A 125 -8.74 8.02 14.29
N THR A 126 -8.76 6.73 14.63
CA THR A 126 -7.78 6.15 15.54
C THR A 126 -6.38 6.18 14.94
N PHE A 127 -6.24 5.89 13.64
CA PHE A 127 -4.97 6.02 12.94
C PHE A 127 -4.40 7.44 13.04
N ALA A 128 -5.20 8.43 12.68
CA ALA A 128 -4.80 9.83 12.72
C ALA A 128 -4.45 10.29 14.14
N ARG A 129 -5.26 9.90 15.14
CA ARG A 129 -5.02 10.25 16.56
C ARG A 129 -3.72 9.71 17.11
N LEU A 130 -3.26 8.57 16.60
CA LEU A 130 -2.02 7.92 17.04
C LEU A 130 -0.79 8.30 16.20
N GLY A 131 -0.94 9.23 15.27
CA GLY A 131 0.14 9.77 14.46
C GLY A 131 0.34 9.07 13.11
N GLY A 132 -0.61 8.26 12.67
CA GLY A 132 -0.66 7.78 11.30
C GLY A 132 -0.88 8.93 10.33
N GLU A 133 -0.17 8.93 9.21
CA GLU A 133 -0.22 10.02 8.22
C GLU A 133 -1.53 10.00 7.41
N ARG A 134 -1.98 8.81 7.09
CA ARG A 134 -3.18 8.53 6.30
C ARG A 134 -3.45 7.03 6.26
N PRO A 135 -4.63 6.58 5.82
CA PRO A 135 -4.81 5.18 5.44
C PRO A 135 -3.78 4.77 4.38
N ALA A 136 -3.18 3.60 4.55
CA ALA A 136 -2.15 3.06 3.65
C ALA A 136 -2.72 2.73 2.26
N TYR A 137 -3.99 2.37 2.23
CA TYR A 137 -4.82 2.08 1.06
C TYR A 137 -6.27 2.47 1.38
N GLY A 138 -7.16 2.44 0.41
CA GLY A 138 -8.57 2.68 0.67
C GLY A 138 -9.10 1.64 1.66
N SER A 139 -9.63 2.10 2.80
CA SER A 139 -10.17 1.21 3.82
C SER A 139 -11.34 0.40 3.24
N ILE A 140 -11.40 -0.87 3.58
CA ILE A 140 -12.45 -1.79 3.18
C ILE A 140 -13.22 -2.19 4.43
N VAL A 141 -14.52 -1.88 4.45
CA VAL A 141 -15.42 -2.27 5.55
C VAL A 141 -16.65 -2.90 4.95
N GLY A 142 -16.69 -4.22 4.87
CA GLY A 142 -17.75 -4.97 4.23
C GLY A 142 -18.59 -5.77 5.24
N ALA A 143 -19.88 -5.41 5.42
CA ALA A 143 -20.81 -6.11 6.27
C ALA A 143 -21.60 -7.17 5.50
N GLY A 144 -21.82 -8.33 6.11
CA GLY A 144 -22.60 -9.44 5.53
C GLY A 144 -22.06 -9.84 4.15
N ALA A 145 -22.90 -9.80 3.13
CA ALA A 145 -22.52 -10.18 1.75
C ALA A 145 -21.42 -9.30 1.16
N ASN A 146 -21.28 -8.03 1.58
CA ASN A 146 -20.22 -7.15 1.10
C ASN A 146 -18.83 -7.62 1.53
N GLY A 147 -18.71 -8.27 2.69
CA GLY A 147 -17.47 -8.87 3.16
C GLY A 147 -16.95 -10.03 2.29
N THR A 148 -17.74 -10.51 1.32
CA THR A 148 -17.32 -11.54 0.35
C THR A 148 -16.81 -10.95 -0.97
N GLN A 149 -16.85 -9.62 -1.13
CA GLN A 149 -16.35 -8.91 -2.32
C GLN A 149 -14.93 -8.44 -2.05
N LEU A 150 -13.99 -8.92 -2.87
CA LEU A 150 -12.61 -8.43 -2.82
C LEU A 150 -12.56 -6.94 -3.13
N HIS A 151 -11.76 -6.20 -2.34
CA HIS A 151 -11.57 -4.76 -2.47
C HIS A 151 -12.90 -3.97 -2.50
N TYR A 152 -13.86 -4.37 -1.66
CA TYR A 152 -15.11 -3.62 -1.49
C TYR A 152 -14.82 -2.23 -0.89
N MET A 153 -15.12 -1.17 -1.63
CA MET A 153 -14.72 0.20 -1.28
C MET A 153 -15.90 1.18 -1.19
N LYS A 154 -17.12 0.66 -1.14
CA LYS A 154 -18.30 1.55 -1.03
C LYS A 154 -18.56 1.97 0.41
N ASP A 155 -18.39 1.07 1.36
CA ASP A 155 -18.48 1.28 2.81
C ASP A 155 -19.76 2.04 3.22
N ARG A 156 -20.92 1.72 2.62
CA ARG A 156 -22.17 2.48 2.80
C ARG A 156 -23.37 1.64 3.22
N ALA A 157 -23.23 0.32 3.19
CA ALA A 157 -24.35 -0.55 3.53
C ALA A 157 -24.62 -0.56 5.04
N PRO A 158 -25.86 -0.88 5.45
CA PRO A 158 -26.17 -1.11 6.84
C PRO A 158 -25.48 -2.38 7.34
N ALA A 159 -24.91 -2.31 8.54
CA ALA A 159 -24.41 -3.45 9.29
C ALA A 159 -25.55 -3.96 10.18
N LYS A 160 -25.97 -5.21 10.02
CA LYS A 160 -27.14 -5.77 10.68
C LYS A 160 -26.72 -6.73 11.80
N PRO A 161 -27.52 -6.85 12.88
CA PRO A 161 -27.30 -7.90 13.87
C PRO A 161 -27.23 -9.28 13.19
N GLY A 162 -26.22 -10.06 13.54
CA GLY A 162 -25.92 -11.35 12.92
C GLY A 162 -24.93 -11.31 11.75
N ASP A 163 -24.66 -10.15 11.17
CA ASP A 163 -23.63 -10.00 10.16
C ASP A 163 -22.22 -10.12 10.77
N LEU A 164 -21.28 -10.62 9.97
CA LEU A 164 -19.85 -10.40 10.14
C LEU A 164 -19.44 -9.19 9.32
N VAL A 165 -18.51 -8.40 9.84
CA VAL A 165 -17.89 -7.29 9.12
C VAL A 165 -16.41 -7.62 8.90
N VAL A 166 -15.99 -7.63 7.65
CA VAL A 166 -14.58 -7.64 7.26
C VAL A 166 -14.09 -6.21 7.28
N ILE A 167 -13.06 -5.95 8.07
CA ILE A 167 -12.35 -4.67 8.09
C ILE A 167 -10.93 -4.94 7.60
N ASP A 168 -10.60 -4.37 6.45
CA ASP A 168 -9.27 -4.41 5.86
C ASP A 168 -8.79 -2.97 5.74
N ALA A 169 -8.01 -2.55 6.72
CA ALA A 169 -7.56 -1.18 6.86
C ALA A 169 -6.25 -1.12 7.65
N ALA A 170 -5.34 -0.28 7.20
CA ALA A 170 -4.09 -0.01 7.90
C ALA A 170 -3.63 1.42 7.66
N THR A 171 -2.69 1.88 8.47
CA THR A 171 -2.11 3.21 8.33
C THR A 171 -0.74 3.19 7.66
N GLN A 172 -0.41 4.31 7.02
CA GLN A 172 0.96 4.68 6.66
C GLN A 172 1.58 5.48 7.80
N TYR A 173 2.84 5.19 8.13
CA TYR A 173 3.65 5.91 9.10
C TYR A 173 5.06 6.12 8.56
N GLU A 174 5.50 7.38 8.44
CA GLU A 174 6.81 7.77 7.89
C GLU A 174 7.13 7.08 6.55
N GLY A 175 6.12 7.02 5.66
CA GLY A 175 6.22 6.40 4.35
C GLY A 175 6.14 4.86 4.33
N TYR A 176 6.00 4.19 5.49
CA TYR A 176 5.85 2.74 5.60
C TYR A 176 4.41 2.37 5.93
N ALA A 177 3.89 1.35 5.26
CA ALA A 177 2.52 0.89 5.39
C ALA A 177 2.45 -0.45 6.12
N ALA A 178 1.42 -0.63 6.96
CA ALA A 178 0.96 -1.95 7.37
C ALA A 178 -0.17 -2.42 6.45
N ASP A 179 -0.57 -3.67 6.61
CA ASP A 179 -1.70 -4.31 5.96
C ASP A 179 -2.35 -5.25 6.98
N VAL A 180 -3.59 -4.94 7.38
CA VAL A 180 -4.25 -5.66 8.48
C VAL A 180 -5.72 -5.88 8.15
N THR A 181 -6.12 -7.16 8.09
CA THR A 181 -7.53 -7.55 7.95
C THR A 181 -8.02 -8.25 9.21
N ARG A 182 -9.22 -7.88 9.67
CA ARG A 182 -9.95 -8.57 10.76
C ARG A 182 -11.42 -8.69 10.41
N THR A 183 -12.01 -9.80 10.84
CA THR A 183 -13.45 -10.04 10.72
C THR A 183 -14.08 -10.06 12.10
N ILE A 184 -15.06 -9.22 12.32
CA ILE A 184 -15.73 -9.07 13.62
C ILE A 184 -17.25 -9.24 13.47
N PRO A 185 -17.98 -9.74 14.50
CA PRO A 185 -19.42 -9.78 14.47
C PRO A 185 -20.02 -8.43 14.87
N VAL A 186 -21.03 -7.96 14.15
CA VAL A 186 -21.75 -6.71 14.47
C VAL A 186 -22.30 -6.74 15.90
N SER A 187 -22.82 -7.88 16.34
CA SER A 187 -23.39 -8.08 17.68
C SER A 187 -22.35 -8.23 18.81
N GLY A 188 -21.04 -8.11 18.49
CA GLY A 188 -19.96 -8.35 19.45
C GLY A 188 -19.73 -9.83 19.83
N THR A 189 -20.59 -10.74 19.38
CA THR A 189 -20.51 -12.18 19.70
C THR A 189 -20.67 -13.03 18.44
N TYR A 190 -19.73 -13.94 18.20
CA TYR A 190 -19.84 -14.91 17.11
C TYR A 190 -20.84 -16.01 17.44
N THR A 191 -21.61 -16.45 16.45
CA THR A 191 -22.34 -17.72 16.51
C THR A 191 -21.37 -18.90 16.46
N ASP A 192 -21.87 -20.10 16.80
CA ASP A 192 -21.01 -21.30 16.78
C ASP A 192 -20.48 -21.62 15.37
N ASP A 193 -21.29 -21.40 14.33
CA ASP A 193 -20.85 -21.63 12.95
C ASP A 193 -19.86 -20.57 12.48
N GLN A 194 -20.06 -19.30 12.84
CA GLN A 194 -19.09 -18.24 12.60
C GLN A 194 -17.75 -18.54 13.27
N LYS A 195 -17.76 -19.03 14.52
CA LYS A 195 -16.52 -19.44 15.22
C LYS A 195 -15.79 -20.57 14.50
N LYS A 196 -16.52 -21.59 14.01
CA LYS A 196 -15.92 -22.71 13.27
C LYS A 196 -15.20 -22.22 12.02
N ILE A 197 -15.86 -21.39 11.22
CA ILE A 197 -15.25 -20.83 10.01
C ILE A 197 -14.06 -19.92 10.34
N TYR A 198 -14.21 -19.05 11.33
CA TYR A 198 -13.12 -18.19 11.79
C TYR A 198 -11.90 -19.00 12.23
N GLN A 199 -12.13 -20.11 12.97
CA GLN A 199 -11.05 -20.98 13.43
C GLN A 199 -10.32 -21.65 12.26
N ILE A 200 -11.04 -22.11 11.23
CA ILE A 200 -10.43 -22.69 10.02
C ILE A 200 -9.46 -21.68 9.37
N VAL A 201 -9.91 -20.43 9.22
CA VAL A 201 -9.06 -19.36 8.62
C VAL A 201 -7.85 -19.07 9.51
N ARG A 202 -8.03 -19.01 10.83
CA ARG A 202 -6.95 -18.83 11.80
C ARG A 202 -5.92 -19.97 11.75
N ASP A 203 -6.37 -21.20 11.64
CA ASP A 203 -5.49 -22.36 11.56
C ASP A 203 -4.70 -22.37 10.24
N ALA A 204 -5.33 -21.99 9.13
CA ALA A 204 -4.68 -21.83 7.83
C ALA A 204 -3.60 -20.72 7.88
N GLN A 205 -3.93 -19.55 8.43
CA GLN A 205 -2.97 -18.46 8.63
C GLN A 205 -1.79 -18.92 9.48
N ALA A 206 -2.05 -19.54 10.63
CA ALA A 206 -1.00 -20.03 11.52
C ALA A 206 -0.12 -21.10 10.86
N ALA A 207 -0.68 -21.92 9.97
CA ALA A 207 0.09 -22.89 9.19
C ALA A 207 1.01 -22.18 8.18
N ALA A 208 0.51 -21.19 7.46
CA ALA A 208 1.31 -20.39 6.54
C ALA A 208 2.46 -19.66 7.27
N GLU A 209 2.19 -19.03 8.42
CA GLU A 209 3.21 -18.38 9.24
C GLU A 209 4.31 -19.34 9.69
N ARG A 210 3.94 -20.54 10.17
CA ARG A 210 4.91 -21.58 10.59
C ARG A 210 5.77 -22.08 9.43
N ASN A 211 5.21 -22.13 8.23
CA ASN A 211 5.89 -22.63 7.04
C ASN A 211 6.72 -21.55 6.34
N SER A 212 6.42 -20.27 6.54
CA SER A 212 7.18 -19.17 5.95
C SER A 212 8.55 -19.04 6.58
N LYS A 213 9.57 -19.57 5.92
CA LYS A 213 10.96 -19.58 6.39
C LYS A 213 11.88 -18.96 5.35
N PRO A 214 13.01 -18.35 5.76
CA PRO A 214 14.01 -17.87 4.80
C PRO A 214 14.40 -18.93 3.79
N GLY A 215 14.41 -18.57 2.51
CA GLY A 215 14.75 -19.47 1.40
C GLY A 215 13.57 -20.27 0.81
N MET A 216 12.38 -20.19 1.40
CA MET A 216 11.17 -20.76 0.80
C MET A 216 10.55 -19.82 -0.23
N SER A 217 9.99 -20.37 -1.29
CA SER A 217 9.16 -19.61 -2.22
C SER A 217 7.75 -19.39 -1.62
N ALA A 218 7.09 -18.29 -1.99
CA ALA A 218 5.70 -18.04 -1.57
C ALA A 218 4.73 -19.16 -1.97
N LYS A 219 5.04 -19.93 -3.03
CA LYS A 219 4.23 -21.08 -3.46
C LYS A 219 4.41 -22.30 -2.54
N ALA A 220 5.52 -22.38 -1.80
CA ALA A 220 5.85 -23.52 -0.94
C ALA A 220 5.48 -23.26 0.54
N ALA A 221 5.16 -22.01 0.89
CA ALA A 221 4.66 -21.62 2.20
C ALA A 221 3.13 -21.79 2.26
#